data_18b8184c293cd9ed4fc2e83e669743cf
#
_entry.id   18b8184c293cd9ed4fc2e83e669743cf
#
_cell.length_a   1.000
_cell.length_b   1.000
_cell.length_c   1.000
_cell.angle_alpha   90.00
_cell.angle_beta   90.00
_cell.angle_gamma   90.00
#
_symmetry.space_group_name_H-M   'P 1'
#
loop_
_entity.id
_entity.type
_entity.pdbx_description
1 polymer ?
#
loop_
_entity_poly.entity_id
_entity_poly.type
_entity_poly.pdbx_seq_one_letter_code
_entity_poly.pdbx_strand_id
1 'polypeptide(L)'
;STLGASGKCVILEDTGGNPLITKDGVTVADAIFLRDPVENIGATLLKEAARKTVKEAGDGTTTATILAHAILDESYKLDNKDVRAVKEQILNGVDVIIKELEKQSVPVKDKIDDIAIISTNNDKALGSIIADAFKKVGDAGLVVMEPSAEGETSVEVVEGVEYNKGLLNPNFITNKDTGTAELDNPLVLLIDSKVDSIRQIQPVLEHVIQTKEPLLIIGEVEANVMSALLMNKMKGNIKINVLDSPAYGLRRKEILDDLALLTGATVVNEDLGD
;
A
#
# COMPACT_ATOMS: atom_id res chain seq x y z
N SER A 1 28.21 7.31 5.75
CA SER A 1 28.45 6.01 6.43
C SER A 1 27.46 4.94 5.98
N THR A 2 26.21 5.28 5.67
CA THR A 2 25.11 4.36 5.31
C THR A 2 25.03 4.01 3.82
N LEU A 3 26.00 4.40 2.99
CA LEU A 3 25.95 4.23 1.54
C LEU A 3 26.14 2.77 1.12
N GLY A 4 25.21 2.26 0.32
CA GLY A 4 25.29 0.97 -0.37
C GLY A 4 25.20 -0.25 0.55
N ALA A 5 25.34 -1.44 -0.03
CA ALA A 5 25.20 -2.73 0.65
C ALA A 5 26.18 -2.93 1.83
N SER A 6 27.35 -2.28 1.79
CA SER A 6 28.35 -2.31 2.86
C SER A 6 28.25 -1.12 3.83
N GLY A 7 27.18 -0.35 3.77
CA GLY A 7 26.93 0.78 4.66
C GLY A 7 26.95 0.37 6.14
N LYS A 8 27.39 1.30 6.98
CA LYS A 8 27.47 1.09 8.44
C LYS A 8 26.22 1.63 9.12
N CYS A 9 25.85 1.03 10.26
CA CYS A 9 24.78 1.57 11.11
C CYS A 9 25.18 2.93 11.70
N VAL A 10 24.19 3.76 11.93
CA VAL A 10 24.26 5.01 12.69
C VAL A 10 23.40 4.86 13.92
N ILE A 11 23.83 5.42 15.04
CA ILE A 11 23.03 5.50 16.27
C ILE A 11 22.46 6.91 16.33
N LEU A 12 21.16 7.00 16.41
CA LEU A 12 20.39 8.24 16.52
C LEU A 12 19.61 8.22 17.84
N GLU A 13 19.14 9.37 18.25
CA GLU A 13 18.15 9.51 19.31
C GLU A 13 16.77 9.66 18.67
N ASP A 14 15.80 8.82 19.09
CA ASP A 14 14.42 8.94 18.66
C ASP A 14 13.71 10.12 19.34
N THR A 15 12.46 10.39 18.99
CA THR A 15 11.64 11.44 19.61
C THR A 15 11.34 11.21 21.10
N GLY A 16 11.56 10.00 21.60
CA GLY A 16 11.40 9.61 23.00
C GLY A 16 12.70 9.61 23.80
N GLY A 17 13.83 9.98 23.17
CA GLY A 17 15.16 9.97 23.80
C GLY A 17 15.84 8.60 23.85
N ASN A 18 15.30 7.59 23.15
CA ASN A 18 15.88 6.26 23.09
C ASN A 18 16.89 6.11 21.92
N PRO A 19 17.93 5.28 22.07
CA PRO A 19 18.85 5.03 20.97
C PRO A 19 18.18 4.22 19.86
N LEU A 20 18.18 4.77 18.65
CA LEU A 20 17.74 4.13 17.42
C LEU A 20 18.95 3.78 16.57
N ILE A 21 19.13 2.50 16.28
CA ILE A 21 20.21 2.01 15.40
C ILE A 21 19.61 1.79 14.01
N THR A 22 20.13 2.49 13.02
CA THR A 22 19.60 2.40 11.65
C THR A 22 20.71 2.48 10.59
N LYS A 23 20.43 1.94 9.40
CA LYS A 23 21.21 2.16 8.16
C LYS A 23 20.41 2.97 7.14
N ASP A 24 19.13 3.18 7.39
CA ASP A 24 18.28 3.86 6.45
C ASP A 24 18.64 5.35 6.34
N GLY A 25 18.93 5.76 5.11
CA GLY A 25 19.36 7.12 4.82
C GLY A 25 18.28 8.17 5.04
N VAL A 26 17.01 7.85 4.84
CA VAL A 26 15.91 8.82 5.09
C VAL A 26 15.72 9.04 6.58
N THR A 27 15.78 7.99 7.39
CA THR A 27 15.71 8.08 8.85
C THR A 27 16.86 8.92 9.40
N VAL A 28 18.08 8.68 8.90
CA VAL A 28 19.26 9.48 9.27
C VAL A 28 19.09 10.94 8.85
N ALA A 29 18.66 11.20 7.63
CA ALA A 29 18.46 12.55 7.13
C ALA A 29 17.40 13.30 7.95
N ASP A 30 16.30 12.67 8.27
CA ASP A 30 15.18 13.27 9.03
C ASP A 30 15.56 13.63 10.47
N ALA A 31 16.46 12.88 11.08
CA ALA A 31 16.98 13.17 12.41
C ALA A 31 17.92 14.40 12.46
N ILE A 32 18.42 14.87 11.32
CA ILE A 32 19.30 16.04 11.28
C ILE A 32 18.47 17.31 11.41
N PHE A 33 18.77 18.09 12.43
CA PHE A 33 18.19 19.42 12.65
C PHE A 33 19.29 20.43 12.93
N LEU A 34 19.32 21.52 12.16
CA LEU A 34 20.30 22.59 12.33
C LEU A 34 19.68 23.75 13.10
N ARG A 35 20.46 24.35 14.01
CA ARG A 35 19.98 25.44 14.87
C ARG A 35 19.73 26.74 14.11
N ASP A 36 20.56 27.01 13.11
CA ASP A 36 20.38 28.18 12.24
C ASP A 36 19.19 27.92 11.27
N PRO A 37 18.17 28.79 11.23
CA PRO A 37 17.01 28.59 10.38
C PRO A 37 17.33 28.56 8.88
N VAL A 38 18.32 29.33 8.42
CA VAL A 38 18.72 29.39 7.01
C VAL A 38 19.43 28.10 6.61
N GLU A 39 20.38 27.65 7.43
CA GLU A 39 21.05 26.38 7.22
C GLU A 39 20.07 25.21 7.26
N ASN A 40 19.09 25.26 8.17
CA ASN A 40 18.05 24.22 8.29
C ASN A 40 17.13 24.14 7.07
N ILE A 41 16.88 25.25 6.37
CA ILE A 41 16.17 25.24 5.08
C ILE A 41 16.97 24.43 4.06
N GLY A 42 18.28 24.66 3.96
CA GLY A 42 19.16 23.89 3.07
C GLY A 42 19.16 22.38 3.38
N ALA A 43 19.26 22.04 4.68
CA ALA A 43 19.14 20.66 5.12
C ALA A 43 17.78 20.03 4.73
N THR A 44 16.68 20.79 4.89
CA THR A 44 15.34 20.33 4.53
C THR A 44 15.20 20.04 3.03
N LEU A 45 15.78 20.87 2.17
CA LEU A 45 15.78 20.61 0.73
C LEU A 45 16.53 19.33 0.36
N LEU A 46 17.65 19.02 1.02
CA LEU A 46 18.36 17.77 0.81
C LEU A 46 17.56 16.55 1.35
N LYS A 47 16.85 16.70 2.46
CA LYS A 47 15.94 15.66 2.98
C LYS A 47 14.83 15.32 1.98
N GLU A 48 14.30 16.31 1.28
CA GLU A 48 13.27 16.07 0.25
C GLU A 48 13.75 15.14 -0.87
N ALA A 49 15.03 15.19 -1.24
CA ALA A 49 15.58 14.25 -2.20
C ALA A 49 15.52 12.79 -1.67
N ALA A 50 15.86 12.57 -0.40
CA ALA A 50 15.77 11.26 0.23
C ALA A 50 14.30 10.78 0.36
N ARG A 51 13.40 11.65 0.81
CA ARG A 51 11.97 11.36 0.96
C ARG A 51 11.29 11.00 -0.35
N LYS A 52 11.61 11.74 -1.41
CA LYS A 52 11.08 11.46 -2.73
C LYS A 52 11.57 10.12 -3.25
N THR A 53 12.86 9.82 -3.05
CA THR A 53 13.46 8.56 -3.48
C THR A 53 12.84 7.35 -2.76
N VAL A 54 12.63 7.41 -1.43
CA VAL A 54 12.00 6.29 -0.71
C VAL A 54 10.56 6.08 -1.17
N LYS A 55 9.84 7.15 -1.47
CA LYS A 55 8.45 7.05 -1.93
C LYS A 55 8.31 6.45 -3.33
N GLU A 56 9.26 6.74 -4.23
CA GLU A 56 9.19 6.32 -5.64
C GLU A 56 9.93 5.00 -5.90
N ALA A 57 11.04 4.74 -5.21
CA ALA A 57 11.91 3.60 -5.45
C ALA A 57 12.11 2.66 -4.25
N GLY A 58 11.74 3.08 -3.04
CA GLY A 58 11.86 2.27 -1.82
C GLY A 58 13.30 2.14 -1.27
N ASP A 59 14.33 2.48 -2.04
CA ASP A 59 15.75 2.36 -1.67
C ASP A 59 16.59 3.45 -2.36
N GLY A 60 17.87 3.55 -1.98
CA GLY A 60 18.81 4.50 -2.58
C GLY A 60 18.77 5.91 -1.97
N THR A 61 18.17 6.10 -0.82
CA THR A 61 18.00 7.40 -0.15
C THR A 61 19.31 8.10 0.16
N THR A 62 20.31 7.37 0.66
CA THR A 62 21.66 7.89 0.91
C THR A 62 22.34 8.32 -0.40
N THR A 63 22.21 7.52 -1.46
CA THR A 63 22.78 7.83 -2.78
C THR A 63 22.15 9.10 -3.34
N ALA A 64 20.84 9.23 -3.28
CA ALA A 64 20.10 10.41 -3.75
C ALA A 64 20.55 11.69 -3.00
N THR A 65 20.72 11.61 -1.68
CA THR A 65 21.21 12.73 -0.85
C THR A 65 22.62 13.16 -1.25
N ILE A 66 23.54 12.20 -1.45
CA ILE A 66 24.91 12.48 -1.86
C ILE A 66 24.96 13.08 -3.26
N LEU A 67 24.18 12.54 -4.20
CA LEU A 67 24.11 13.08 -5.56
C LEU A 67 23.53 14.50 -5.59
N ALA A 68 22.47 14.76 -4.84
CA ALA A 68 21.89 16.09 -4.73
C ALA A 68 22.91 17.10 -4.17
N HIS A 69 23.62 16.73 -3.12
CA HIS A 69 24.69 17.55 -2.56
C HIS A 69 25.82 17.80 -3.58
N ALA A 70 26.30 16.73 -4.24
CA ALA A 70 27.39 16.84 -5.20
C ALA A 70 27.04 17.73 -6.40
N ILE A 71 25.82 17.61 -6.93
CA ILE A 71 25.33 18.48 -8.03
C ILE A 71 25.30 19.94 -7.58
N LEU A 72 24.81 20.20 -6.38
CA LEU A 72 24.76 21.57 -5.83
C LEU A 72 26.16 22.14 -5.61
N ASP A 73 27.07 21.37 -5.00
CA ASP A 73 28.44 21.77 -4.70
C ASP A 73 29.23 22.08 -5.98
N GLU A 74 29.16 21.19 -6.97
CA GLU A 74 29.83 21.42 -8.27
C GLU A 74 29.19 22.59 -9.03
N SER A 75 27.86 22.77 -8.99
CA SER A 75 27.18 23.86 -9.62
C SER A 75 27.57 25.22 -9.00
N TYR A 76 27.78 25.26 -7.69
CA TYR A 76 28.21 26.47 -6.99
C TYR A 76 29.65 26.88 -7.34
N LYS A 77 30.52 25.93 -7.67
CA LYS A 77 31.90 26.19 -8.11
C LYS A 77 32.01 26.74 -9.52
N LEU A 78 30.94 26.64 -10.31
CA LEU A 78 30.93 27.19 -11.67
C LEU A 78 30.91 28.74 -11.63
N ASP A 79 31.85 29.35 -12.35
CA ASP A 79 31.91 30.81 -12.50
C ASP A 79 30.85 31.35 -13.51
N ASN A 80 29.80 30.58 -13.74
CA ASN A 80 28.72 30.92 -14.65
C ASN A 80 27.57 31.56 -13.89
N LYS A 81 27.30 32.84 -14.19
CA LYS A 81 26.21 33.61 -13.55
C LYS A 81 24.84 33.29 -14.14
N ASP A 82 24.76 32.57 -15.27
CA ASP A 82 23.50 32.15 -15.87
C ASP A 82 23.00 30.85 -15.23
N VAL A 83 22.30 30.98 -14.11
CA VAL A 83 21.69 29.87 -13.38
C VAL A 83 20.71 29.05 -14.24
N ARG A 84 20.03 29.69 -15.20
CA ARG A 84 19.11 29.02 -16.10
C ARG A 84 19.84 28.06 -17.04
N ALA A 85 20.91 28.51 -17.65
CA ALA A 85 21.74 27.68 -18.52
C ALA A 85 22.36 26.49 -17.76
N VAL A 86 22.84 26.72 -16.52
CA VAL A 86 23.36 25.66 -15.66
C VAL A 86 22.28 24.60 -15.39
N LYS A 87 21.07 25.02 -14.99
CA LYS A 87 19.94 24.12 -14.75
C LYS A 87 19.62 23.28 -16.00
N GLU A 88 19.55 23.91 -17.17
CA GLU A 88 19.25 23.24 -18.42
C GLU A 88 20.30 22.19 -18.80
N GLN A 89 21.57 22.51 -18.59
CA GLN A 89 22.67 21.55 -18.80
C GLN A 89 22.63 20.37 -17.83
N ILE A 90 22.28 20.61 -16.56
CA ILE A 90 22.10 19.54 -15.57
C ILE A 90 20.97 18.61 -16.02
N LEU A 91 19.79 19.12 -16.39
CA LEU A 91 18.66 18.31 -16.84
C LEU A 91 19.02 17.49 -18.08
N ASN A 92 19.69 18.10 -19.07
CA ASN A 92 20.16 17.38 -20.26
C ASN A 92 21.17 16.27 -19.90
N GLY A 93 22.05 16.53 -18.94
CA GLY A 93 23.00 15.54 -18.43
C GLY A 93 22.30 14.36 -17.73
N VAL A 94 21.29 14.65 -16.92
CA VAL A 94 20.46 13.62 -16.28
C VAL A 94 19.78 12.72 -17.30
N ASP A 95 19.19 13.28 -18.35
CA ASP A 95 18.55 12.49 -19.41
C ASP A 95 19.54 11.54 -20.12
N VAL A 96 20.78 11.98 -20.33
CA VAL A 96 21.83 11.13 -20.91
C VAL A 96 22.19 9.99 -19.97
N ILE A 97 22.33 10.29 -18.66
CA ILE A 97 22.67 9.28 -17.64
C ILE A 97 21.54 8.27 -17.50
N ILE A 98 20.27 8.70 -17.47
CA ILE A 98 19.13 7.80 -17.40
C ILE A 98 19.12 6.81 -18.55
N LYS A 99 19.29 7.29 -19.79
CA LYS A 99 19.37 6.43 -20.97
C LYS A 99 20.51 5.42 -20.92
N GLU A 100 21.63 5.80 -20.32
CA GLU A 100 22.75 4.88 -20.15
C GLU A 100 22.49 3.85 -19.05
N LEU A 101 21.86 4.24 -17.94
CA LEU A 101 21.43 3.33 -16.87
C LEU A 101 20.40 2.31 -17.39
N GLU A 102 19.46 2.73 -18.22
CA GLU A 102 18.48 1.83 -18.85
C GLU A 102 19.16 0.74 -19.70
N LYS A 103 20.23 1.09 -20.45
CA LYS A 103 21.01 0.11 -21.22
C LYS A 103 21.78 -0.87 -20.35
N GLN A 104 22.25 -0.42 -19.18
CA GLN A 104 22.99 -1.24 -18.23
C GLN A 104 22.08 -2.07 -17.31
N SER A 105 20.79 -1.74 -17.27
CA SER A 105 19.81 -2.43 -16.47
C SER A 105 19.68 -3.91 -16.87
N VAL A 106 19.69 -4.78 -15.89
CA VAL A 106 19.55 -6.22 -16.06
C VAL A 106 18.28 -6.69 -15.37
N PRO A 107 17.39 -7.44 -16.05
CA PRO A 107 16.19 -7.98 -15.41
C PRO A 107 16.53 -8.84 -14.20
N VAL A 108 15.73 -8.71 -13.14
CA VAL A 108 15.96 -9.41 -11.86
C VAL A 108 15.84 -10.92 -12.01
N LYS A 109 14.80 -11.41 -12.70
CA LYS A 109 14.53 -12.85 -12.95
C LYS A 109 14.87 -13.72 -11.74
N ASP A 110 15.90 -14.58 -11.91
CA ASP A 110 16.31 -15.56 -10.89
C ASP A 110 17.16 -14.97 -9.74
N LYS A 111 17.38 -13.64 -9.72
CA LYS A 111 18.18 -12.95 -8.70
C LYS A 111 17.39 -12.29 -7.58
N ILE A 112 16.11 -12.63 -7.46
CA ILE A 112 15.25 -12.04 -6.44
C ILE A 112 15.75 -12.35 -5.02
N ASP A 113 16.33 -13.53 -4.82
CA ASP A 113 16.93 -13.92 -3.53
C ASP A 113 18.09 -13.00 -3.13
N ASP A 114 18.99 -12.71 -4.08
CA ASP A 114 20.12 -11.83 -3.83
C ASP A 114 19.67 -10.41 -3.48
N ILE A 115 18.66 -9.91 -4.18
CA ILE A 115 18.10 -8.58 -3.93
C ILE A 115 17.43 -8.53 -2.56
N ALA A 116 16.61 -9.51 -2.22
CA ALA A 116 15.93 -9.57 -0.94
C ALA A 116 16.96 -9.69 0.22
N ILE A 117 18.00 -10.48 0.06
CA ILE A 117 19.09 -10.61 1.06
C ILE A 117 19.82 -9.27 1.25
N ILE A 118 20.13 -8.55 0.18
CA ILE A 118 20.77 -7.23 0.27
C ILE A 118 19.85 -6.24 0.97
N SER A 119 18.58 -6.23 0.62
CA SER A 119 17.56 -5.33 1.19
C SER A 119 17.32 -5.58 2.69
N THR A 120 17.51 -6.81 3.15
CA THR A 120 17.45 -7.19 4.57
C THR A 120 18.80 -7.07 5.29
N ASN A 121 19.71 -6.25 4.76
CA ASN A 121 21.01 -6.03 5.35
C ASN A 121 21.90 -7.29 5.45
N ASN A 122 21.85 -8.14 4.44
CA ASN A 122 22.51 -9.44 4.34
C ASN A 122 22.01 -10.50 5.36
N ASP A 123 20.81 -10.31 5.91
CA ASP A 123 20.13 -11.36 6.65
C ASP A 123 19.54 -12.38 5.66
N LYS A 124 20.23 -13.52 5.55
CA LYS A 124 19.85 -14.58 4.60
C LYS A 124 18.54 -15.25 4.97
N ALA A 125 18.23 -15.37 6.26
CA ALA A 125 17.01 -16.04 6.70
C ALA A 125 15.79 -15.17 6.34
N LEU A 126 15.81 -13.91 6.72
CA LEU A 126 14.74 -12.96 6.42
C LEU A 126 14.67 -12.68 4.91
N GLY A 127 15.80 -12.50 4.24
CA GLY A 127 15.83 -12.30 2.79
C GLY A 127 15.22 -13.44 1.99
N SER A 128 15.47 -14.70 2.40
CA SER A 128 14.86 -15.87 1.75
C SER A 128 13.34 -15.90 1.96
N ILE A 129 12.84 -15.57 3.14
CA ILE A 129 11.39 -15.49 3.43
C ILE A 129 10.72 -14.46 2.51
N ILE A 130 11.32 -13.28 2.38
CA ILE A 130 10.81 -12.21 1.51
C ILE A 130 10.87 -12.64 0.03
N ALA A 131 11.98 -13.22 -0.42
CA ALA A 131 12.11 -13.71 -1.79
C ALA A 131 11.06 -14.78 -2.13
N ASP A 132 10.78 -15.68 -1.20
CA ASP A 132 9.75 -16.70 -1.36
C ASP A 132 8.35 -16.11 -1.43
N ALA A 133 8.07 -15.05 -0.67
CA ALA A 133 6.81 -14.31 -0.78
C ALA A 133 6.62 -13.75 -2.20
N PHE A 134 7.62 -13.04 -2.74
CA PHE A 134 7.56 -12.52 -4.11
C PHE A 134 7.45 -13.59 -5.17
N LYS A 135 8.14 -14.73 -5.02
CA LYS A 135 8.03 -15.87 -5.94
C LYS A 135 6.64 -16.48 -5.94
N LYS A 136 5.99 -16.53 -4.78
CA LYS A 136 4.64 -17.11 -4.63
C LYS A 136 3.56 -16.23 -5.26
N VAL A 137 3.65 -14.90 -5.10
CA VAL A 137 2.63 -13.97 -5.63
C VAL A 137 2.87 -13.60 -7.10
N GLY A 138 4.11 -13.77 -7.60
CA GLY A 138 4.48 -13.43 -8.99
C GLY A 138 4.51 -11.93 -9.29
N ASP A 139 4.66 -11.59 -10.59
CA ASP A 139 4.90 -10.21 -11.04
C ASP A 139 3.72 -9.25 -10.79
N ALA A 140 2.50 -9.79 -10.71
CA ALA A 140 1.28 -9.01 -10.48
C ALA A 140 0.86 -8.93 -9.01
N GLY A 141 1.55 -9.67 -8.12
CA GLY A 141 1.20 -9.75 -6.72
C GLY A 141 1.81 -8.62 -5.89
N LEU A 142 1.14 -8.29 -4.79
CA LEU A 142 1.61 -7.33 -3.79
C LEU A 142 2.09 -8.08 -2.56
N VAL A 143 3.26 -7.71 -2.05
CA VAL A 143 3.78 -8.20 -0.77
C VAL A 143 3.67 -7.08 0.25
N VAL A 144 2.93 -7.34 1.33
CA VAL A 144 2.74 -6.42 2.45
C VAL A 144 3.37 -7.04 3.69
N MET A 145 4.01 -6.22 4.52
CA MET A 145 4.58 -6.66 5.79
C MET A 145 3.77 -6.10 6.94
N GLU A 146 3.36 -6.98 7.84
CA GLU A 146 2.61 -6.63 9.05
C GLU A 146 3.26 -7.28 10.27
N PRO A 147 3.12 -6.68 11.47
CA PRO A 147 3.59 -7.30 12.70
C PRO A 147 2.85 -8.62 12.98
N SER A 148 3.58 -9.70 13.20
CA SER A 148 2.99 -10.99 13.56
C SER A 148 2.53 -10.99 15.03
N ALA A 149 1.31 -11.46 15.28
CA ALA A 149 0.80 -11.68 16.63
C ALA A 149 1.42 -12.94 17.29
N GLU A 150 1.93 -13.86 16.49
CA GLU A 150 2.47 -15.16 16.94
C GLU A 150 3.95 -15.12 17.31
N GLY A 151 4.64 -13.99 17.05
CA GLY A 151 6.05 -13.80 17.36
C GLY A 151 7.03 -14.49 16.39
N GLU A 152 6.53 -15.20 15.40
CA GLU A 152 7.32 -15.81 14.31
C GLU A 152 7.05 -15.11 12.99
N THR A 153 8.08 -15.04 12.12
CA THR A 153 7.92 -14.49 10.77
C THR A 153 7.42 -15.59 9.84
N SER A 154 6.27 -15.39 9.25
CA SER A 154 5.66 -16.32 8.29
C SER A 154 5.21 -15.60 7.02
N VAL A 155 4.96 -16.37 5.96
CA VAL A 155 4.39 -15.88 4.69
C VAL A 155 3.03 -16.51 4.50
N GLU A 156 2.01 -15.70 4.47
CA GLU A 156 0.66 -16.07 4.08
C GLU A 156 0.38 -15.55 2.67
N VAL A 157 -0.14 -16.40 1.81
CA VAL A 157 -0.55 -16.03 0.45
C VAL A 157 -2.06 -15.97 0.42
N VAL A 158 -2.59 -14.77 0.15
CA VAL A 158 -4.02 -14.54 -0.01
C VAL A 158 -4.29 -14.34 -1.50
N GLU A 159 -5.22 -15.10 -2.05
CA GLU A 159 -5.70 -14.91 -3.41
C GLU A 159 -6.88 -13.94 -3.40
N GLY A 160 -6.82 -12.93 -4.25
CA GLY A 160 -7.86 -11.91 -4.35
C GLY A 160 -7.44 -10.56 -3.78
N VAL A 161 -8.36 -9.87 -3.12
CA VAL A 161 -8.15 -8.52 -2.57
C VAL A 161 -8.51 -8.52 -1.09
N GLU A 162 -7.65 -7.92 -0.28
CA GLU A 162 -7.89 -7.68 1.14
C GLU A 162 -8.22 -6.21 1.39
N TYR A 163 -9.26 -5.96 2.18
CA TYR A 163 -9.65 -4.63 2.62
C TYR A 163 -9.68 -4.56 4.14
N ASN A 164 -9.21 -3.44 4.70
CA ASN A 164 -9.24 -3.15 6.14
C ASN A 164 -10.67 -2.83 6.65
N LYS A 165 -11.65 -3.60 6.22
CA LYS A 165 -13.04 -3.51 6.63
C LYS A 165 -13.56 -4.89 6.99
N GLY A 166 -13.73 -5.09 8.27
CA GLY A 166 -14.24 -6.36 8.80
C GLY A 166 -15.76 -6.41 8.92
N LEU A 167 -16.22 -7.37 9.72
CA LEU A 167 -17.63 -7.57 10.02
C LEU A 167 -18.27 -6.35 10.67
N LEU A 168 -19.36 -5.86 10.09
CA LEU A 168 -20.16 -4.79 10.70
C LEU A 168 -20.97 -5.26 11.93
N ASN A 169 -21.27 -6.55 11.99
CA ASN A 169 -22.03 -7.11 13.10
C ASN A 169 -21.59 -8.57 13.37
N PRO A 170 -21.33 -8.96 14.62
CA PRO A 170 -20.94 -10.32 14.99
C PRO A 170 -21.96 -11.40 14.58
N ASN A 171 -23.20 -11.05 14.38
CA ASN A 171 -24.24 -11.99 13.93
C ASN A 171 -24.06 -12.43 12.45
N PHE A 172 -23.15 -11.81 11.70
CA PHE A 172 -22.75 -12.30 10.39
C PHE A 172 -21.71 -13.44 10.43
N ILE A 173 -21.11 -13.71 11.57
CA ILE A 173 -20.17 -14.82 11.76
C ILE A 173 -20.83 -16.13 11.33
N THR A 174 -20.13 -16.90 10.50
CA THR A 174 -20.52 -18.25 10.09
C THR A 174 -19.69 -19.32 10.79
N ASN A 175 -18.40 -19.04 10.99
CA ASN A 175 -17.47 -19.89 11.73
C ASN A 175 -17.18 -19.27 13.11
N LYS A 176 -17.71 -19.88 14.17
CA LYS A 176 -17.57 -19.35 15.52
C LYS A 176 -16.20 -19.58 16.14
N ASP A 177 -15.48 -20.59 15.65
CA ASP A 177 -14.17 -20.97 16.20
C ASP A 177 -13.09 -19.98 15.77
N THR A 178 -13.17 -19.51 14.51
CA THR A 178 -12.25 -18.49 13.94
C THR A 178 -12.80 -17.07 14.03
N GLY A 179 -14.09 -16.90 14.35
CA GLY A 179 -14.75 -15.58 14.36
C GLY A 179 -14.96 -14.98 12.97
N THR A 180 -14.92 -15.80 11.91
CA THR A 180 -15.00 -15.37 10.51
C THR A 180 -16.39 -15.55 9.91
N ALA A 181 -16.72 -14.74 8.91
CA ALA A 181 -17.87 -14.93 8.03
C ALA A 181 -17.37 -15.41 6.66
N GLU A 182 -17.67 -16.64 6.34
CA GLU A 182 -17.28 -17.30 5.11
C GLU A 182 -18.49 -17.46 4.21
N LEU A 183 -18.39 -17.01 2.97
CA LEU A 183 -19.39 -17.18 1.92
C LEU A 183 -18.69 -17.85 0.72
N ASP A 184 -19.18 -18.99 0.31
CA ASP A 184 -18.64 -19.73 -0.81
C ASP A 184 -19.34 -19.29 -2.10
N ASN A 185 -18.55 -18.78 -3.05
CA ASN A 185 -19.00 -18.29 -4.36
C ASN A 185 -20.23 -17.34 -4.31
N PRO A 186 -20.16 -16.23 -3.55
CA PRO A 186 -21.31 -15.36 -3.37
C PRO A 186 -21.60 -14.49 -4.60
N LEU A 187 -22.86 -14.14 -4.80
CA LEU A 187 -23.22 -12.98 -5.60
C LEU A 187 -22.74 -11.72 -4.88
N VAL A 188 -22.16 -10.78 -5.61
CA VAL A 188 -21.63 -9.53 -5.06
C VAL A 188 -22.50 -8.36 -5.53
N LEU A 189 -23.06 -7.63 -4.56
CA LEU A 189 -23.82 -6.40 -4.80
C LEU A 189 -22.97 -5.21 -4.33
N LEU A 190 -22.53 -4.40 -5.28
CA LEU A 190 -21.74 -3.20 -5.04
C LEU A 190 -22.65 -1.97 -5.11
N ILE A 191 -22.69 -1.16 -4.04
CA ILE A 191 -23.61 -0.03 -3.95
C ILE A 191 -22.82 1.24 -3.60
N ASP A 192 -22.88 2.24 -4.47
CA ASP A 192 -22.25 3.55 -4.26
C ASP A 192 -23.17 4.55 -3.53
N SER A 193 -24.48 4.33 -3.57
CA SER A 193 -25.47 5.09 -2.81
C SER A 193 -25.74 4.48 -1.43
N LYS A 194 -26.42 5.23 -0.56
CA LYS A 194 -26.81 4.75 0.77
C LYS A 194 -28.12 3.96 0.68
N VAL A 195 -28.15 2.77 1.26
CA VAL A 195 -29.36 1.94 1.35
C VAL A 195 -30.11 2.26 2.63
N ASP A 196 -31.16 3.04 2.54
CA ASP A 196 -32.01 3.45 3.67
C ASP A 196 -33.32 2.63 3.77
N SER A 197 -33.69 1.92 2.70
CA SER A 197 -34.88 1.09 2.66
C SER A 197 -34.60 -0.30 2.07
N ILE A 198 -35.16 -1.34 2.69
CA ILE A 198 -35.09 -2.72 2.20
C ILE A 198 -35.66 -2.87 0.79
N ARG A 199 -36.57 -1.97 0.39
CA ARG A 199 -37.22 -1.99 -0.92
C ARG A 199 -36.26 -1.73 -2.06
N GLN A 200 -35.18 -0.95 -1.83
CA GLN A 200 -34.18 -0.64 -2.84
C GLN A 200 -33.41 -1.90 -3.29
N ILE A 201 -33.22 -2.86 -2.39
CA ILE A 201 -32.52 -4.12 -2.69
C ILE A 201 -33.47 -5.33 -2.75
N GLN A 202 -34.78 -5.11 -2.69
CA GLN A 202 -35.78 -6.18 -2.67
C GLN A 202 -35.66 -7.14 -3.87
N PRO A 203 -35.47 -6.69 -5.13
CA PRO A 203 -35.34 -7.59 -6.27
C PRO A 203 -34.17 -8.56 -6.13
N VAL A 204 -33.05 -8.07 -5.62
CA VAL A 204 -31.84 -8.90 -5.37
C VAL A 204 -32.11 -9.92 -4.26
N LEU A 205 -32.78 -9.50 -3.17
CA LEU A 205 -33.12 -10.41 -2.07
C LEU A 205 -34.10 -11.49 -2.50
N GLU A 206 -35.09 -11.17 -3.32
CA GLU A 206 -36.05 -12.13 -3.87
C GLU A 206 -35.33 -13.17 -4.74
N HIS A 207 -34.39 -12.73 -5.58
CA HIS A 207 -33.56 -13.63 -6.38
C HIS A 207 -32.76 -14.58 -5.50
N VAL A 208 -32.05 -14.05 -4.51
CA VAL A 208 -31.21 -14.83 -3.57
C VAL A 208 -32.03 -15.83 -2.76
N ILE A 209 -33.26 -15.49 -2.36
CA ILE A 209 -34.15 -16.41 -1.66
C ILE A 209 -34.54 -17.56 -2.56
N GLN A 210 -34.79 -17.30 -3.85
CA GLN A 210 -35.20 -18.31 -4.83
C GLN A 210 -34.03 -19.24 -5.21
N THR A 211 -32.87 -18.67 -5.49
CA THR A 211 -31.68 -19.41 -5.94
C THR A 211 -30.92 -20.07 -4.79
N LYS A 212 -31.07 -19.55 -3.56
CA LYS A 212 -30.31 -19.93 -2.36
C LYS A 212 -28.81 -19.68 -2.45
N GLU A 213 -28.40 -18.82 -3.38
CA GLU A 213 -27.02 -18.39 -3.52
C GLU A 213 -26.64 -17.46 -2.36
N PRO A 214 -25.38 -17.49 -1.89
CA PRO A 214 -24.91 -16.53 -0.91
C PRO A 214 -24.83 -15.14 -1.52
N LEU A 215 -25.04 -14.10 -0.70
CA LEU A 215 -24.97 -12.69 -1.12
C LEU A 215 -23.98 -11.92 -0.24
N LEU A 216 -23.07 -11.23 -0.89
CA LEU A 216 -22.20 -10.23 -0.26
C LEU A 216 -22.64 -8.84 -0.71
N ILE A 217 -23.02 -8.00 0.23
CA ILE A 217 -23.31 -6.57 -0.04
C ILE A 217 -22.11 -5.75 0.42
N ILE A 218 -21.62 -4.87 -0.46
CA ILE A 218 -20.58 -3.89 -0.15
C ILE A 218 -21.14 -2.49 -0.40
N GLY A 219 -21.35 -1.73 0.67
CA GLY A 219 -21.93 -0.40 0.61
C GLY A 219 -22.44 0.08 1.96
N GLU A 220 -22.88 1.32 2.02
CA GLU A 220 -23.44 1.91 3.22
C GLU A 220 -24.90 1.48 3.40
N VAL A 221 -25.17 0.73 4.47
CA VAL A 221 -26.52 0.19 4.77
C VAL A 221 -27.02 0.71 6.11
N GLU A 222 -28.20 1.30 6.12
CA GLU A 222 -28.85 1.81 7.34
C GLU A 222 -29.18 0.70 8.36
N ALA A 223 -29.19 1.07 9.63
CA ALA A 223 -29.38 0.14 10.76
C ALA A 223 -30.71 -0.64 10.70
N ASN A 224 -31.79 -0.05 10.19
CA ASN A 224 -33.07 -0.70 10.00
C ASN A 224 -33.03 -1.80 8.94
N VAL A 225 -32.37 -1.53 7.80
CA VAL A 225 -32.13 -2.50 6.72
C VAL A 225 -31.19 -3.61 7.21
N MET A 226 -30.11 -3.25 7.89
CA MET A 226 -29.17 -4.19 8.48
C MET A 226 -29.87 -5.16 9.45
N SER A 227 -30.76 -4.66 10.31
CA SER A 227 -31.54 -5.47 11.23
C SER A 227 -32.47 -6.46 10.52
N ALA A 228 -33.09 -6.02 9.42
CA ALA A 228 -33.96 -6.89 8.63
C ALA A 228 -33.15 -8.01 7.92
N LEU A 229 -31.97 -7.69 7.38
CA LEU A 229 -31.06 -8.67 6.77
C LEU A 229 -30.57 -9.70 7.80
N LEU A 230 -30.16 -9.25 8.98
CA LEU A 230 -29.74 -10.13 10.08
C LEU A 230 -30.85 -11.06 10.53
N MET A 231 -32.07 -10.55 10.65
CA MET A 231 -33.22 -11.37 11.04
C MET A 231 -33.50 -12.48 10.01
N ASN A 232 -33.40 -12.19 8.72
CA ASN A 232 -33.59 -13.18 7.66
C ASN A 232 -32.43 -14.20 7.62
N LYS A 233 -31.20 -13.77 7.87
CA LYS A 233 -30.06 -14.67 8.03
C LYS A 233 -30.26 -15.62 9.22
N MET A 234 -30.64 -15.09 10.39
CA MET A 234 -30.87 -15.91 11.59
C MET A 234 -32.00 -16.91 11.43
N LYS A 235 -33.02 -16.60 10.64
CA LYS A 235 -34.11 -17.52 10.25
C LYS A 235 -33.68 -18.56 9.21
N GLY A 236 -32.46 -18.46 8.67
CA GLY A 236 -31.97 -19.36 7.64
C GLY A 236 -32.55 -19.11 6.24
N ASN A 237 -33.23 -17.99 6.01
CA ASN A 237 -33.85 -17.66 4.74
C ASN A 237 -32.81 -17.28 3.68
N ILE A 238 -31.73 -16.62 4.09
CA ILE A 238 -30.65 -16.13 3.21
C ILE A 238 -29.28 -16.36 3.84
N LYS A 239 -28.28 -16.60 2.99
CA LYS A 239 -26.86 -16.58 3.38
C LYS A 239 -26.29 -15.25 2.93
N ILE A 240 -26.04 -14.34 3.87
CA ILE A 240 -25.64 -12.97 3.56
C ILE A 240 -24.58 -12.45 4.50
N ASN A 241 -23.71 -11.60 3.97
CA ASN A 241 -22.86 -10.70 4.73
C ASN A 241 -22.94 -9.29 4.15
N VAL A 242 -22.70 -8.29 4.99
CA VAL A 242 -22.67 -6.88 4.61
C VAL A 242 -21.37 -6.27 5.10
N LEU A 243 -20.65 -5.65 4.19
CA LEU A 243 -19.44 -4.88 4.48
C LEU A 243 -19.70 -3.41 4.18
N ASP A 244 -19.12 -2.55 4.99
CA ASP A 244 -19.08 -1.12 4.69
C ASP A 244 -18.21 -0.83 3.47
N SER A 245 -18.45 0.29 2.82
CA SER A 245 -17.58 0.73 1.73
C SER A 245 -16.13 0.86 2.20
N PRO A 246 -15.14 0.33 1.47
CA PRO A 246 -13.75 0.31 1.90
C PRO A 246 -13.09 1.69 1.97
N ALA A 247 -13.72 2.72 1.39
CA ALA A 247 -13.24 4.11 1.41
C ALA A 247 -14.39 5.11 1.38
N TYR A 248 -14.05 6.40 1.49
CA TYR A 248 -14.97 7.52 1.44
C TYR A 248 -14.62 8.50 0.30
N GLY A 249 -15.61 9.26 -0.16
CA GLY A 249 -15.43 10.28 -1.19
C GLY A 249 -15.02 9.70 -2.55
N LEU A 250 -14.15 10.41 -3.27
CA LEU A 250 -13.70 10.00 -4.62
C LEU A 250 -13.05 8.62 -4.66
N ARG A 251 -12.29 8.27 -3.62
CA ARG A 251 -11.65 6.95 -3.51
C ARG A 251 -12.65 5.80 -3.41
N ARG A 252 -13.85 6.05 -2.87
CA ARG A 252 -14.89 5.02 -2.78
C ARG A 252 -15.27 4.49 -4.15
N LYS A 253 -15.49 5.40 -5.10
CA LYS A 253 -15.85 5.02 -6.46
C LYS A 253 -14.74 4.21 -7.14
N GLU A 254 -13.49 4.67 -7.05
CA GLU A 254 -12.34 3.95 -7.63
C GLU A 254 -12.26 2.51 -7.11
N ILE A 255 -12.42 2.30 -5.79
CA ILE A 255 -12.34 0.97 -5.19
C ILE A 255 -13.55 0.11 -5.54
N LEU A 256 -14.75 0.70 -5.64
CA LEU A 256 -15.94 -0.05 -6.08
C LEU A 256 -15.81 -0.47 -7.56
N ASP A 257 -15.24 0.39 -8.41
CA ASP A 257 -14.95 0.06 -9.82
C ASP A 257 -13.91 -1.07 -9.93
N ASP A 258 -12.86 -1.07 -9.09
CA ASP A 258 -11.87 -2.15 -9.00
C ASP A 258 -12.52 -3.47 -8.56
N LEU A 259 -13.40 -3.42 -7.55
CA LEU A 259 -14.17 -4.58 -7.09
C LEU A 259 -15.11 -5.11 -8.16
N ALA A 260 -15.77 -4.22 -8.91
CA ALA A 260 -16.63 -4.59 -10.02
C ALA A 260 -15.85 -5.35 -11.09
N LEU A 261 -14.65 -4.89 -11.42
CA LEU A 261 -13.77 -5.56 -12.37
C LEU A 261 -13.35 -6.96 -11.89
N LEU A 262 -13.01 -7.10 -10.61
CA LEU A 262 -12.57 -8.38 -10.02
C LEU A 262 -13.70 -9.40 -9.90
N THR A 263 -14.90 -8.93 -9.55
CA THR A 263 -16.06 -9.83 -9.28
C THR A 263 -16.95 -10.04 -10.49
N GLY A 264 -16.81 -9.22 -11.55
CA GLY A 264 -17.72 -9.17 -12.66
C GLY A 264 -19.07 -8.51 -12.33
N ALA A 265 -19.17 -7.87 -11.16
CA ALA A 265 -20.37 -7.13 -10.74
C ALA A 265 -20.45 -5.75 -11.41
N THR A 266 -21.62 -5.11 -11.30
CA THR A 266 -21.80 -3.71 -11.68
C THR A 266 -22.02 -2.88 -10.42
N VAL A 267 -21.44 -1.69 -10.37
CA VAL A 267 -21.69 -0.75 -9.28
C VAL A 267 -23.04 -0.11 -9.48
N VAL A 268 -23.94 -0.29 -8.52
CA VAL A 268 -25.28 0.29 -8.52
C VAL A 268 -25.25 1.65 -7.84
N ASN A 269 -25.81 2.67 -8.49
CA ASN A 269 -25.92 4.01 -7.94
C ASN A 269 -27.30 4.61 -8.25
N GLU A 270 -28.10 4.83 -7.21
CA GLU A 270 -29.44 5.39 -7.31
C GLU A 270 -29.44 6.79 -7.98
N ASP A 271 -28.40 7.60 -7.75
CA ASP A 271 -28.28 8.94 -8.36
C ASP A 271 -28.12 8.87 -9.89
N LEU A 272 -27.71 7.73 -10.43
CA LEU A 272 -27.58 7.47 -11.86
C LEU A 272 -28.83 6.80 -12.46
N GLY A 273 -29.80 6.42 -11.63
CA GLY A 273 -31.06 5.85 -12.05
C GLY A 273 -31.07 4.32 -12.17
N ASP A 274 -30.13 3.65 -11.49
CA ASP A 274 -30.04 2.19 -11.43
C ASP A 274 -31.06 1.57 -10.46
#